data_5ff694e8819cad17c8bd9d75a5884123
#
_entry.id   5ff694e8819cad17c8bd9d75a5884123
#
_cell.length_a   1.000
_cell.length_b   1.000
_cell.length_c   1.000
_cell.angle_alpha   90.00
_cell.angle_beta   90.00
_cell.angle_gamma   90.00
#
_symmetry.space_group_name_H-M   'P 1'
#
loop_
_entity.id
_entity.type
_entity.pdbx_description
1 polymer ?
#
loop_
_entity_poly.entity_id
_entity_poly.type
_entity_poly.pdbx_seq_one_letter_code
_entity_poly.pdbx_strand_id
1 'polypeptide(L)'
;MKSKRIFKGKHDELQSRLVSDFIGNTPFVRLSDKIYAKLESVNPGGSIKDRPVKWILDDAEENKLIKPGDTIIEATSGNTGIALAMIAAERGY
;
A
#
# COMPACT_ATOMS: atom_id res chain seq x y z
N MET A 1 4.48 11.26 -2.61
CA MET A 1 4.88 10.60 -3.85
C MET A 1 3.72 9.87 -4.49
N LYS A 2 3.61 9.94 -5.78
CA LYS A 2 2.54 9.26 -6.52
C LYS A 2 2.94 7.84 -6.88
N SER A 3 1.99 6.91 -6.77
CA SER A 3 2.19 5.55 -7.25
C SER A 3 2.38 5.56 -8.76
N LYS A 4 3.28 4.71 -9.24
CA LYS A 4 3.48 4.56 -10.67
C LYS A 4 2.40 3.65 -11.23
N ARG A 5 1.77 4.07 -12.30
CA ARG A 5 0.79 3.25 -12.99
C ARG A 5 1.48 2.38 -14.02
N ILE A 6 1.21 1.08 -13.97
CA ILE A 6 1.72 0.12 -14.94
C ILE A 6 0.72 -0.11 -16.07
N PHE A 7 -0.53 0.31 -15.88
CA PHE A 7 -1.56 0.22 -16.92
C PHE A 7 -1.70 1.55 -17.60
N LYS A 8 -1.79 1.52 -18.93
CA LYS A 8 -2.07 2.69 -19.74
C LYS A 8 -3.16 2.35 -20.73
N GLY A 9 -4.18 3.16 -20.80
CA GLY A 9 -5.29 2.97 -21.70
C GLY A 9 -6.58 3.52 -21.15
N LYS A 10 -7.67 3.27 -21.87
CA LYS A 10 -8.97 3.85 -21.54
C LYS A 10 -9.48 3.47 -20.15
N HIS A 11 -9.20 2.26 -19.70
CA HIS A 11 -9.65 1.83 -18.37
C HIS A 11 -8.98 2.63 -17.27
N ASP A 12 -7.69 2.94 -17.43
CA ASP A 12 -6.97 3.75 -16.48
C ASP A 12 -7.54 5.16 -16.41
N GLU A 13 -7.83 5.73 -17.57
CA GLU A 13 -8.45 7.06 -17.65
C GLU A 13 -9.85 7.07 -17.06
N LEU A 14 -10.59 5.97 -17.20
CA LEU A 14 -11.97 5.89 -16.77
C LEU A 14 -12.14 5.71 -15.28
N GLN A 15 -11.28 5.09 -14.56
CA GLN A 15 -11.38 4.94 -13.12
C GLN A 15 -10.56 3.81 -12.52
N SER A 16 -9.76 3.14 -13.32
CA SER A 16 -8.89 2.10 -12.78
C SER A 16 -7.98 2.70 -11.73
N ARG A 17 -7.96 2.06 -10.57
CA ARG A 17 -7.14 2.49 -9.47
C ARG A 17 -6.23 1.36 -9.06
N LEU A 18 -5.02 1.73 -8.65
CA LEU A 18 -4.07 0.75 -8.15
C LEU A 18 -4.48 0.30 -6.74
N VAL A 19 -4.08 -0.91 -6.39
CA VAL A 19 -4.39 -1.46 -5.08
C VAL A 19 -3.88 -0.53 -3.97
N SER A 20 -2.69 0.04 -4.13
CA SER A 20 -2.14 0.95 -3.14
C SER A 20 -2.92 2.24 -2.98
N ASP A 21 -3.75 2.62 -3.94
CA ASP A 21 -4.61 3.80 -3.82
C ASP A 21 -5.70 3.62 -2.75
N PHE A 22 -5.98 2.38 -2.38
CA PHE A 22 -6.99 2.06 -1.37
C PHE A 22 -6.42 1.89 0.04
N ILE A 23 -5.13 2.07 0.20
CA ILE A 23 -4.50 1.98 1.53
C ILE A 23 -4.86 3.21 2.35
N GLY A 24 -5.24 2.97 3.59
CA GLY A 24 -5.61 4.05 4.50
C GLY A 24 -7.08 4.43 4.37
N ASN A 25 -7.39 5.57 4.94
CA ASN A 25 -8.75 6.10 4.95
C ASN A 25 -9.77 5.07 5.45
N THR A 26 -9.34 4.27 6.40
CA THR A 26 -10.13 3.17 6.96
C THR A 26 -11.26 3.67 7.86
N PRO A 27 -12.33 2.89 8.02
CA PRO A 27 -13.44 3.29 8.87
C PRO A 27 -13.01 3.57 10.29
N PHE A 28 -13.60 4.60 10.89
CA PHE A 28 -13.41 4.94 12.28
C PHE A 28 -14.71 4.60 13.01
N VAL A 29 -14.67 3.58 13.86
CA VAL A 29 -15.86 3.04 14.49
C VAL A 29 -15.85 3.27 15.99
N ARG A 30 -17.05 3.44 16.55
CA ARG A 30 -17.23 3.61 17.99
C ARG A 30 -17.56 2.26 18.60
N LEU A 31 -16.76 1.84 19.57
CA LEU A 31 -16.97 0.59 20.28
C LEU A 31 -17.73 0.79 21.59
N SER A 32 -17.54 1.93 22.23
CA SER A 32 -18.24 2.30 23.45
C SER A 32 -18.20 3.83 23.59
N ASP A 33 -18.70 4.35 24.72
CA ASP A 33 -18.71 5.79 24.94
C ASP A 33 -17.31 6.43 24.92
N LYS A 34 -16.28 5.64 25.19
CA LYS A 34 -14.92 6.17 25.34
C LYS A 34 -13.89 5.48 24.45
N ILE A 35 -14.32 4.48 23.67
CA ILE A 35 -13.38 3.69 22.86
C ILE A 35 -13.78 3.75 21.39
N TYR A 36 -12.83 4.12 20.58
CA TYR A 36 -12.96 4.17 19.14
C TYR A 36 -11.85 3.35 18.50
N ALA A 37 -12.09 2.83 17.33
CA ALA A 37 -11.11 2.01 16.61
C ALA A 37 -11.09 2.32 15.12
N LYS A 38 -9.91 2.29 14.55
CA LYS A 38 -9.72 2.31 13.10
C LYS A 38 -9.70 0.87 12.62
N LEU A 39 -10.55 0.53 11.68
CA LEU A 39 -10.62 -0.83 11.13
C LEU A 39 -9.54 -1.03 10.08
N GLU A 40 -8.32 -1.24 10.53
CA GLU A 40 -7.16 -1.38 9.62
C GLU A 40 -7.19 -2.67 8.80
N SER A 41 -8.01 -3.64 9.18
CA SER A 41 -8.22 -4.85 8.37
C SER A 41 -8.91 -4.55 7.03
N VAL A 42 -9.48 -3.37 6.88
CA VAL A 42 -10.09 -2.93 5.61
C VAL A 42 -9.03 -2.52 4.59
N ASN A 43 -7.79 -2.25 5.00
CA ASN A 43 -6.71 -2.03 4.04
C ASN A 43 -6.63 -3.20 3.05
N PRO A 44 -6.23 -2.96 1.80
CA PRO A 44 -6.21 -4.02 0.77
C PRO A 44 -5.33 -5.23 1.12
N GLY A 45 -4.24 -5.03 1.85
CA GLY A 45 -3.42 -6.13 2.36
C GLY A 45 -3.95 -6.76 3.63
N GLY A 46 -5.01 -6.21 4.19
CA GLY A 46 -5.70 -6.76 5.35
C GLY A 46 -5.15 -6.35 6.70
N SER A 47 -4.22 -5.40 6.77
CA SER A 47 -3.67 -4.98 8.05
C SER A 47 -3.14 -3.55 8.01
N ILE A 48 -2.78 -3.06 9.21
CA ILE A 48 -2.15 -1.75 9.35
C ILE A 48 -0.80 -1.66 8.63
N LYS A 49 -0.17 -2.78 8.33
CA LYS A 49 1.17 -2.79 7.74
C LYS A 49 1.22 -2.23 6.32
N ASP A 50 0.10 -2.17 5.64
CA ASP A 50 0.04 -1.51 4.33
C ASP A 50 0.50 -0.06 4.42
N ARG A 51 0.16 0.64 5.50
CA ARG A 51 0.52 2.05 5.67
C ARG A 51 2.02 2.29 5.75
N PRO A 52 2.75 1.69 6.71
CA PRO A 52 4.19 1.93 6.79
C PRO A 52 4.93 1.42 5.56
N VAL A 53 4.52 0.30 4.97
CA VAL A 53 5.20 -0.24 3.79
C VAL A 53 5.02 0.71 2.61
N LYS A 54 3.81 1.19 2.37
CA LYS A 54 3.58 2.16 1.31
C LYS A 54 4.44 3.41 1.51
N TRP A 55 4.47 3.92 2.72
CA TRP A 55 5.23 5.12 3.03
C TRP A 55 6.73 4.93 2.82
N ILE A 56 7.27 3.79 3.27
CA ILE A 56 8.69 3.46 3.11
C ILE A 56 9.05 3.38 1.62
N LEU A 57 8.24 2.70 0.83
CA LEU A 57 8.51 2.56 -0.59
C LEU A 57 8.34 3.89 -1.34
N ASP A 58 7.33 4.66 -0.99
CA ASP A 58 7.14 5.99 -1.57
C ASP A 58 8.35 6.88 -1.28
N ASP A 59 8.82 6.88 -0.05
CA ASP A 59 9.97 7.67 0.37
C ASP A 59 11.25 7.22 -0.35
N ALA A 60 11.47 5.92 -0.42
CA ALA A 60 12.65 5.37 -1.09
C ALA A 60 12.66 5.69 -2.59
N GLU A 61 11.51 5.63 -3.24
CA GLU A 61 11.40 6.00 -4.65
C GLU A 61 11.63 7.49 -4.86
N GLU A 62 11.03 8.32 -4.01
CA GLU A 62 11.19 9.77 -4.09
C GLU A 62 12.64 10.19 -3.92
N ASN A 63 13.37 9.53 -3.03
CA ASN A 63 14.78 9.79 -2.79
C ASN A 63 15.70 9.02 -3.74
N LYS A 64 15.13 8.35 -4.74
CA LYS A 64 15.88 7.63 -5.78
C LYS A 64 16.78 6.53 -5.24
N LEU A 65 16.38 5.93 -4.10
CA LEU A 65 17.10 4.80 -3.51
C LEU A 65 16.76 3.49 -4.20
N ILE A 66 15.58 3.40 -4.76
CA ILE A 66 15.10 2.22 -5.49
C ILE A 66 14.36 2.65 -6.76
N LYS A 67 14.29 1.73 -7.71
CA LYS A 67 13.54 1.94 -8.95
C LYS A 67 12.91 0.62 -9.41
N PRO A 68 11.87 0.65 -10.22
CA PRO A 68 11.29 -0.56 -10.80
C PRO A 68 12.36 -1.46 -11.41
N GLY A 69 12.24 -2.76 -11.17
CA GLY A 69 13.25 -3.75 -11.57
C GLY A 69 14.21 -4.13 -10.46
N ASP A 70 14.31 -3.31 -9.41
CA ASP A 70 15.13 -3.66 -8.26
C ASP A 70 14.50 -4.79 -7.46
N THR A 71 15.29 -5.48 -6.67
CA THR A 71 14.83 -6.56 -5.81
C THR A 71 14.73 -6.07 -4.36
N ILE A 72 13.58 -6.31 -3.76
CA ILE A 72 13.34 -6.00 -2.35
C ILE A 72 13.46 -7.30 -1.55
N ILE A 73 14.27 -7.29 -0.51
CA ILE A 73 14.45 -8.44 0.38
C ILE A 73 14.10 -8.00 1.79
N GLU A 74 13.22 -8.75 2.45
CA GLU A 74 12.82 -8.47 3.83
C GLU A 74 12.51 -9.77 4.55
N ALA A 75 13.06 -9.90 5.75
CA ALA A 75 12.74 -11.02 6.62
C ALA A 75 11.46 -10.69 7.40
N THR A 76 10.38 -11.34 7.04
CA THR A 76 9.09 -11.09 7.65
C THR A 76 8.31 -12.39 7.79
N SER A 77 7.55 -12.52 8.87
CA SER A 77 6.72 -13.69 9.13
C SER A 77 5.24 -13.45 8.86
N GLY A 78 4.85 -12.28 8.34
CA GLY A 78 3.43 -11.98 8.25
C GLY A 78 3.08 -10.73 7.45
N ASN A 79 2.35 -9.82 8.10
CA ASN A 79 1.66 -8.71 7.42
C ASN A 79 2.57 -7.73 6.68
N THR A 80 3.79 -7.52 7.17
CA THR A 80 4.76 -6.68 6.45
C THR A 80 5.10 -7.30 5.10
N GLY A 81 5.33 -8.62 5.07
CA GLY A 81 5.61 -9.34 3.82
C GLY A 81 4.44 -9.32 2.87
N ILE A 82 3.22 -9.44 3.38
CA ILE A 82 2.01 -9.36 2.57
C ILE A 82 1.90 -7.99 1.90
N ALA A 83 2.09 -6.93 2.67
CA ALA A 83 2.04 -5.56 2.15
C ALA A 83 3.15 -5.31 1.12
N LEU A 84 4.37 -5.77 1.41
CA LEU A 84 5.48 -5.64 0.46
C LEU A 84 5.22 -6.37 -0.85
N ALA A 85 4.75 -7.61 -0.78
CA ALA A 85 4.45 -8.40 -1.98
C ALA A 85 3.40 -7.70 -2.84
N MET A 86 2.35 -7.20 -2.22
CA MET A 86 1.26 -6.51 -2.91
C MET A 86 1.75 -5.24 -3.61
N ILE A 87 2.44 -4.38 -2.90
CA ILE A 87 2.88 -3.09 -3.45
C ILE A 87 4.03 -3.29 -4.45
N ALA A 88 4.95 -4.20 -4.15
CA ALA A 88 6.06 -4.50 -5.05
C ALA A 88 5.56 -5.04 -6.39
N ALA A 89 4.58 -5.93 -6.37
CA ALA A 89 3.98 -6.46 -7.59
C ALA A 89 3.36 -5.36 -8.43
N GLU A 90 2.68 -4.42 -7.79
CA GLU A 90 2.07 -3.27 -8.47
C GLU A 90 3.11 -2.39 -9.15
N ARG A 91 4.28 -2.23 -8.53
CA ARG A 91 5.30 -1.26 -8.97
C ARG A 91 6.46 -1.86 -9.75
N GLY A 92 6.46 -3.16 -9.99
CA GLY A 92 7.48 -3.80 -10.79
C GLY A 92 8.78 -4.13 -10.07
N TYR A 93 8.71 -4.36 -8.75
CA TYR A 93 9.85 -4.87 -7.98
C TYR A 93 9.83 -6.38 -7.90
#